data_8a6f600c16bd157e9d4b8c72cb8c3f5f
#
_entry.id   8a6f600c16bd157e9d4b8c72cb8c3f5f
#
_cell.length_a   1.000
_cell.length_b   1.000
_cell.length_c   1.000
_cell.angle_alpha   90.00
_cell.angle_beta   90.00
_cell.angle_gamma   90.00
#
_symmetry.space_group_name_H-M   'P 1'
#
loop_
_entity.id
_entity.type
_entity.pdbx_description
1 polymer ?
#
loop_
_entity_poly.entity_id
_entity_poly.type
_entity_poly.pdbx_seq_one_letter_code
_entity_poly.pdbx_strand_id
1 'polypeptide(L)'
;MAYPTDSGYALGCALANGAGLERIRKIRQLDDKHHFTLVCHDFAQLGQLVMVSNSQYRLIKSLTPGPYTFILKGTKEVPRATLNKKKHTVGVRIPAHKVALSLVEALGEAILSCTLLLPGDTEPLSDPVEVIAKLGHLLDVIVDAPIGSDQATTVINMEDDVPVVTREGAGPVDFLH
;
A
#
# COMPACT_ATOMS: atom_id res chain seq x y z
N MET A 1 -7.40 -7.93 -7.54
CA MET A 1 -7.64 -8.87 -6.44
C MET A 1 -7.88 -8.16 -5.12
N ALA A 2 -8.53 -8.82 -4.18
CA ALA A 2 -8.56 -8.41 -2.78
C ALA A 2 -7.72 -9.37 -1.96
N TYR A 3 -6.95 -8.85 -1.01
CA TYR A 3 -6.06 -9.68 -0.18
C TYR A 3 -5.88 -9.07 1.21
N PRO A 4 -5.66 -9.91 2.24
CA PRO A 4 -5.46 -9.42 3.61
C PRO A 4 -4.04 -8.91 3.82
N THR A 5 -3.92 -7.91 4.69
CA THR A 5 -2.63 -7.37 5.16
C THR A 5 -2.62 -7.25 6.68
N ASP A 6 -1.57 -6.69 7.23
CA ASP A 6 -1.47 -6.31 8.64
C ASP A 6 -2.26 -5.03 8.98
N SER A 7 -2.96 -4.44 8.00
CA SER A 7 -3.80 -3.25 8.18
C SER A 7 -5.13 -3.34 7.44
N GLY A 8 -5.79 -4.50 7.49
CA GLY A 8 -7.05 -4.77 6.81
C GLY A 8 -6.88 -5.37 5.42
N TYR A 9 -8.01 -5.52 4.71
CA TYR A 9 -8.00 -5.92 3.31
C TYR A 9 -7.54 -4.78 2.41
N ALA A 10 -6.87 -5.15 1.32
CA ALA A 10 -6.45 -4.24 0.27
C ALA A 10 -6.97 -4.70 -1.08
N LEU A 11 -7.16 -3.77 -1.99
CA LEU A 11 -7.30 -4.02 -3.41
C LEU A 11 -5.93 -3.91 -4.06
N GLY A 12 -5.60 -4.83 -4.95
CA GLY A 12 -4.31 -4.84 -5.61
C GLY A 12 -4.35 -5.36 -7.03
N CYS A 13 -3.37 -4.94 -7.81
CA CYS A 13 -3.11 -5.45 -9.15
C CYS A 13 -1.61 -5.43 -9.43
N ALA A 14 -1.19 -6.07 -10.53
CA ALA A 14 0.18 -6.00 -11.00
C ALA A 14 0.55 -4.55 -11.35
N LEU A 15 1.81 -4.18 -11.14
CA LEU A 15 2.30 -2.80 -11.27
C LEU A 15 2.04 -2.20 -12.67
N ALA A 16 2.21 -2.98 -13.71
CA ALA A 16 2.01 -2.53 -15.09
C ALA A 16 0.58 -2.76 -15.64
N ASN A 17 -0.34 -3.20 -14.78
CA ASN A 17 -1.71 -3.51 -15.21
C ASN A 17 -2.62 -2.27 -15.14
N GLY A 18 -2.63 -1.48 -16.23
CA GLY A 18 -3.46 -0.28 -16.33
C GLY A 18 -4.96 -0.56 -16.21
N ALA A 19 -5.44 -1.68 -16.75
CA ALA A 19 -6.85 -2.08 -16.63
C ALA A 19 -7.21 -2.41 -15.16
N GLY A 20 -6.32 -3.04 -14.42
CA GLY A 20 -6.47 -3.31 -13.00
C GLY A 20 -6.52 -2.03 -12.18
N LEU A 21 -5.64 -1.09 -12.47
CA LEU A 21 -5.62 0.24 -11.85
C LEU A 21 -6.96 0.98 -12.06
N GLU A 22 -7.47 1.00 -13.28
CA GLU A 22 -8.74 1.65 -13.57
C GLU A 22 -9.92 0.95 -12.89
N ARG A 23 -9.89 -0.37 -12.77
CA ARG A 23 -10.92 -1.11 -12.01
C ARG A 23 -10.90 -0.74 -10.53
N ILE A 24 -9.71 -0.63 -9.92
CA ILE A 24 -9.56 -0.18 -8.53
C ILE A 24 -10.11 1.24 -8.36
N ARG A 25 -9.79 2.17 -9.27
CA ARG A 25 -10.31 3.54 -9.25
C ARG A 25 -11.84 3.56 -9.28
N LYS A 26 -12.45 2.75 -10.13
CA LYS A 26 -13.91 2.65 -10.23
C LYS A 26 -14.55 2.07 -8.96
N ILE A 27 -14.01 1.00 -8.41
CA ILE A 27 -14.53 0.36 -7.19
C ILE A 27 -14.48 1.34 -6.03
N ARG A 28 -13.37 2.06 -5.86
CA ARG A 28 -13.16 2.99 -4.76
C ARG A 28 -13.65 4.41 -5.04
N GLN A 29 -13.97 4.76 -6.28
CA GLN A 29 -14.29 6.13 -6.70
C GLN A 29 -13.19 7.13 -6.32
N LEU A 30 -11.94 6.76 -6.61
CA LEU A 30 -10.77 7.58 -6.28
C LEU A 30 -10.61 8.75 -7.24
N ASP A 31 -10.20 9.90 -6.69
CA ASP A 31 -9.76 11.05 -7.47
C ASP A 31 -8.25 11.00 -7.78
N ASP A 32 -7.76 11.99 -8.52
CA ASP A 32 -6.35 12.10 -8.91
C ASP A 32 -5.41 12.45 -7.76
N LYS A 33 -5.94 12.81 -6.59
CA LYS A 33 -5.15 13.18 -5.41
C LYS A 33 -4.81 11.99 -4.52
N HIS A 34 -5.48 10.87 -4.73
CA HIS A 34 -5.26 9.67 -3.94
C HIS A 34 -3.86 9.09 -4.21
N HIS A 35 -3.11 8.78 -3.16
CA HIS A 35 -1.86 8.05 -3.26
C HIS A 35 -2.12 6.56 -3.26
N PHE A 36 -1.67 5.88 -4.31
CA PHE A 36 -1.54 4.42 -4.28
C PHE A 36 -0.34 4.03 -3.44
N THR A 37 -0.35 2.78 -2.98
CA THR A 37 0.76 2.21 -2.23
C THR A 37 1.32 1.02 -3.00
N LEU A 38 2.64 0.99 -3.12
CA LEU A 38 3.36 -0.16 -3.67
C LEU A 38 3.72 -1.07 -2.50
N VAL A 39 3.13 -2.26 -2.49
CA VAL A 39 3.40 -3.28 -1.45
C VAL A 39 4.58 -4.12 -1.91
N CYS A 40 5.67 -4.04 -1.15
CA CYS A 40 6.95 -4.67 -1.45
C CYS A 40 7.22 -5.86 -0.52
N HIS A 41 8.02 -6.80 -1.00
CA HIS A 41 8.44 -7.97 -0.23
C HIS A 41 9.61 -7.63 0.72
N ASP A 42 10.57 -6.84 0.23
CA ASP A 42 11.78 -6.49 0.95
C ASP A 42 12.29 -5.08 0.57
N PHE A 43 13.36 -4.68 1.23
CA PHE A 43 13.94 -3.36 1.00
C PHE A 43 14.61 -3.24 -0.38
N ALA A 44 15.18 -4.31 -0.91
CA ALA A 44 15.79 -4.30 -2.24
C ALA A 44 14.76 -3.95 -3.32
N GLN A 45 13.57 -4.54 -3.24
CA GLN A 45 12.46 -4.24 -4.14
C GLN A 45 11.97 -2.79 -3.96
N LEU A 46 11.78 -2.35 -2.73
CA LEU A 46 11.37 -0.98 -2.40
C LEU A 46 12.36 0.05 -2.96
N GLY A 47 13.65 -0.17 -2.78
CA GLY A 47 14.70 0.75 -3.22
C GLY A 47 14.83 0.91 -4.74
N GLN A 48 14.28 -0.02 -5.53
CA GLN A 48 14.18 0.12 -6.99
C GLN A 48 13.05 1.06 -7.43
N LEU A 49 12.04 1.20 -6.59
CA LEU A 49 10.80 1.90 -6.94
C LEU A 49 10.78 3.36 -6.48
N VAL A 50 11.49 3.68 -5.41
CA VAL A 50 11.49 5.03 -4.83
C VAL A 50 12.90 5.55 -4.58
N MET A 51 13.02 6.88 -4.59
CA MET A 51 14.27 7.57 -4.30
C MET A 51 14.43 7.69 -2.79
N VAL A 52 15.49 7.08 -2.25
CA VAL A 52 15.73 6.97 -0.80
C VAL A 52 17.14 7.46 -0.47
N SER A 53 17.24 8.44 0.44
CA SER A 53 18.52 8.86 1.00
C SER A 53 19.02 7.87 2.07
N ASN A 54 20.29 8.00 2.48
CA ASN A 54 20.86 7.13 3.51
C ASN A 54 20.14 7.23 4.86
N SER A 55 19.72 8.43 5.26
CA SER A 55 18.96 8.64 6.49
C SER A 55 17.57 8.03 6.42
N GLN A 56 16.88 8.21 5.30
CA GLN A 56 15.59 7.61 5.03
C GLN A 56 15.69 6.09 5.00
N TYR A 57 16.73 5.54 4.38
CA TYR A 57 16.99 4.10 4.35
C TYR A 57 17.03 3.51 5.77
N ARG A 58 17.81 4.12 6.65
CA ARG A 58 17.95 3.63 8.03
C ARG A 58 16.62 3.64 8.78
N LEU A 59 15.85 4.70 8.61
CA LEU A 59 14.54 4.82 9.25
C LEU A 59 13.57 3.75 8.73
N ILE A 60 13.43 3.64 7.43
CA ILE A 60 12.53 2.65 6.80
C ILE A 60 12.93 1.24 7.23
N LYS A 61 14.22 0.93 7.20
CA LYS A 61 14.72 -0.38 7.61
C LYS A 61 14.40 -0.70 9.07
N SER A 62 14.44 0.28 9.96
CA SER A 62 14.12 0.08 11.38
C SER A 62 12.63 -0.16 11.64
N LEU A 63 11.76 0.26 10.72
CA LEU A 63 10.30 0.21 10.85
C LEU A 63 9.65 -0.89 9.99
N THR A 64 10.42 -1.61 9.20
CA THR A 64 9.88 -2.63 8.28
C THR A 64 10.43 -4.03 8.59
N PRO A 65 9.61 -5.08 8.38
CA PRO A 65 8.19 -5.04 8.02
C PRO A 65 7.32 -4.48 9.15
N GLY A 66 6.24 -3.81 8.81
CA GLY A 66 5.36 -3.22 9.81
C GLY A 66 4.25 -2.34 9.23
N PRO A 67 3.38 -1.78 10.11
CA PRO A 67 2.20 -1.06 9.71
C PRO A 67 2.50 0.41 9.37
N TYR A 68 3.46 0.63 8.49
CA TYR A 68 3.87 1.95 8.02
C TYR A 68 3.74 2.07 6.51
N THR A 69 3.34 3.25 6.06
CA THR A 69 3.37 3.65 4.65
C THR A 69 4.27 4.87 4.52
N PHE A 70 5.25 4.79 3.63
CA PHE A 70 6.20 5.87 3.38
C PHE A 70 5.87 6.55 2.05
N ILE A 71 5.72 7.87 2.06
CA ILE A 71 5.49 8.66 0.84
C ILE A 71 6.83 9.18 0.35
N LEU A 72 7.24 8.77 -0.84
CA LEU A 72 8.54 9.07 -1.45
C LEU A 72 8.37 9.36 -2.94
N LYS A 73 9.35 10.02 -3.52
CA LYS A 73 9.39 10.21 -4.98
C LYS A 73 9.66 8.89 -5.68
N GLY A 74 8.82 8.58 -6.68
CA GLY A 74 8.99 7.39 -7.50
C GLY A 74 10.16 7.51 -8.47
N THR A 75 10.80 6.37 -8.77
CA THR A 75 11.78 6.25 -9.85
C THR A 75 11.06 6.04 -11.19
N LYS A 76 11.83 6.01 -12.28
CA LYS A 76 11.30 5.69 -13.61
C LYS A 76 10.68 4.26 -13.72
N GLU A 77 10.96 3.39 -12.75
CA GLU A 77 10.39 2.04 -12.69
C GLU A 77 8.90 2.04 -12.29
N VAL A 78 8.40 3.14 -11.73
CA VAL A 78 6.99 3.27 -11.35
C VAL A 78 6.19 3.89 -12.50
N PRO A 79 5.11 3.23 -12.96
CA PRO A 79 4.26 3.80 -14.01
C PRO A 79 3.70 5.17 -13.60
N ARG A 80 3.71 6.12 -14.52
CA ARG A 80 3.27 7.50 -14.28
C ARG A 80 1.84 7.59 -13.75
N ALA A 81 0.95 6.72 -14.19
CA ALA A 81 -0.44 6.68 -13.74
C ALA A 81 -0.58 6.37 -12.24
N THR A 82 0.44 5.77 -11.62
CA THR A 82 0.49 5.43 -10.20
C THR A 82 0.99 6.59 -9.35
N LEU A 83 1.79 7.49 -9.93
CA LEU A 83 2.39 8.62 -9.22
C LEU A 83 1.39 9.78 -9.03
N ASN A 84 1.56 10.51 -7.93
CA ASN A 84 0.91 11.80 -7.76
C ASN A 84 1.32 12.73 -8.91
N LYS A 85 0.35 13.34 -9.58
CA LYS A 85 0.59 14.13 -10.80
C LYS A 85 1.48 15.35 -10.59
N LYS A 86 1.41 15.98 -9.42
CA LYS A 86 2.18 17.19 -9.11
C LYS A 86 3.54 16.89 -8.52
N LYS A 87 3.59 16.00 -7.56
CA LYS A 87 4.77 15.74 -6.74
C LYS A 87 5.56 14.53 -7.19
N HIS A 88 4.99 13.70 -8.05
CA HIS A 88 5.56 12.44 -8.53
C HIS A 88 5.88 11.47 -7.39
N THR A 89 5.10 11.52 -6.32
CA THR A 89 5.23 10.68 -5.13
C THR A 89 4.29 9.47 -5.20
N VAL A 90 4.63 8.46 -4.44
CA VAL A 90 3.85 7.23 -4.27
C VAL A 90 4.08 6.69 -2.86
N GLY A 91 3.10 5.99 -2.31
CA GLY A 91 3.29 5.26 -1.06
C GLY A 91 4.02 3.95 -1.30
N VAL A 92 4.89 3.58 -0.37
CA VAL A 92 5.54 2.25 -0.36
C VAL A 92 5.44 1.66 1.05
N ARG A 93 5.32 0.35 1.13
CA ARG A 93 5.34 -0.36 2.41
C ARG A 93 5.81 -1.79 2.26
N ILE A 94 6.27 -2.36 3.38
CA ILE A 94 6.56 -3.79 3.54
C ILE A 94 5.69 -4.28 4.69
N PRO A 95 4.57 -5.00 4.41
CA PRO A 95 3.64 -5.41 5.44
C PRO A 95 4.20 -6.54 6.32
N ALA A 96 3.90 -6.51 7.61
CA ALA A 96 4.17 -7.61 8.53
C ALA A 96 3.02 -8.63 8.46
N HIS A 97 2.84 -9.26 7.30
CA HIS A 97 1.77 -10.21 7.06
C HIS A 97 2.24 -11.31 6.11
N LYS A 98 2.22 -12.54 6.58
CA LYS A 98 2.78 -13.69 5.86
C LYS A 98 2.11 -13.92 4.50
N VAL A 99 0.79 -13.81 4.42
CA VAL A 99 0.05 -14.02 3.17
C VAL A 99 0.36 -12.91 2.17
N ALA A 100 0.34 -11.64 2.61
CA ALA A 100 0.67 -10.51 1.75
C ALA A 100 2.09 -10.62 1.20
N LEU A 101 3.08 -10.94 2.02
CA LEU A 101 4.47 -11.13 1.59
C LEU A 101 4.61 -12.30 0.61
N SER A 102 3.91 -13.41 0.85
CA SER A 102 3.91 -14.57 -0.06
C SER A 102 3.33 -14.23 -1.43
N LEU A 103 2.29 -13.40 -1.49
CA LEU A 103 1.69 -12.94 -2.74
C LEU A 103 2.66 -12.08 -3.55
N VAL A 104 3.35 -11.13 -2.90
CA VAL A 104 4.35 -10.28 -3.56
C VAL A 104 5.52 -11.13 -4.07
N GLU A 105 5.99 -12.07 -3.28
CA GLU A 105 7.06 -13.00 -3.68
C GLU A 105 6.66 -13.84 -4.89
N ALA A 106 5.46 -14.42 -4.87
CA ALA A 106 4.95 -15.25 -5.97
C ALA A 106 4.74 -14.43 -7.25
N LEU A 107 4.31 -13.18 -7.13
CA LEU A 107 4.15 -12.28 -8.28
C LEU A 107 5.51 -11.85 -8.87
N GLY A 108 6.55 -11.79 -8.05
CA GLY A 108 7.90 -11.38 -8.48
C GLY A 108 8.08 -9.87 -8.65
N GLU A 109 7.08 -9.07 -8.30
CA GLU A 109 7.13 -7.60 -8.33
C GLU A 109 6.22 -7.02 -7.26
N ALA A 110 6.34 -5.71 -6.99
CA ALA A 110 5.46 -5.03 -6.04
C ALA A 110 4.00 -5.05 -6.51
N ILE A 111 3.07 -5.12 -5.55
CA ILE A 111 1.64 -5.02 -5.81
C ILE A 111 1.24 -3.56 -5.73
N LEU A 112 0.64 -3.04 -6.80
CA LEU A 112 -0.05 -1.74 -6.79
C LEU A 112 -1.33 -1.89 -5.98
N SER A 113 -1.47 -1.11 -4.91
CA SER A 113 -2.46 -1.41 -3.88
C SER A 113 -3.11 -0.14 -3.31
N CYS A 114 -4.29 -0.32 -2.76
CA CYS A 114 -4.95 0.63 -1.88
C CYS A 114 -5.81 -0.11 -0.86
N THR A 115 -6.13 0.56 0.25
CA THR A 115 -7.04 0.03 1.27
C THR A 115 -8.41 -0.28 0.68
N LEU A 116 -8.99 -1.41 1.06
CA LEU A 116 -10.34 -1.80 0.63
C LEU A 116 -11.40 -1.06 1.45
N LEU A 117 -11.55 0.22 1.15
CA LEU A 117 -12.56 1.11 1.71
C LEU A 117 -13.57 1.45 0.62
N LEU A 118 -14.79 0.93 0.73
CA LEU A 118 -15.83 1.19 -0.26
C LEU A 118 -16.40 2.60 -0.11
N PRO A 119 -16.90 3.20 -1.22
CA PRO A 119 -17.55 4.51 -1.16
C PRO A 119 -18.70 4.53 -0.15
N GLY A 120 -18.73 5.56 0.70
CA GLY A 120 -19.73 5.70 1.76
C GLY A 120 -19.44 4.97 3.06
N ASP A 121 -18.48 4.05 3.07
CA ASP A 121 -18.05 3.36 4.29
C ASP A 121 -17.07 4.22 5.08
N THR A 122 -17.13 4.12 6.40
CA THR A 122 -16.21 4.80 7.31
C THR A 122 -15.01 3.93 7.68
N GLU A 123 -15.14 2.61 7.54
CA GLU A 123 -14.11 1.64 7.88
C GLU A 123 -13.86 0.66 6.72
N PRO A 124 -12.61 0.22 6.53
CA PRO A 124 -12.28 -0.79 5.54
C PRO A 124 -12.97 -2.12 5.81
N LEU A 125 -13.24 -2.89 4.76
CA LEU A 125 -13.69 -4.27 4.90
C LEU A 125 -12.58 -5.11 5.56
N SER A 126 -12.98 -5.95 6.53
CA SER A 126 -12.06 -6.79 7.31
C SER A 126 -12.40 -8.27 7.25
N ASP A 127 -13.63 -8.61 6.90
CA ASP A 127 -14.13 -9.98 6.85
C ASP A 127 -14.12 -10.51 5.41
N PRO A 128 -13.38 -11.60 5.12
CA PRO A 128 -13.36 -12.19 3.78
C PRO A 128 -14.74 -12.59 3.25
N VAL A 129 -15.65 -13.02 4.09
CA VAL A 129 -17.03 -13.37 3.70
C VAL A 129 -17.74 -12.13 3.16
N GLU A 130 -17.60 -11.00 3.80
CA GLU A 130 -18.20 -9.73 3.37
C GLU A 130 -17.54 -9.21 2.07
N VAL A 131 -16.23 -9.36 1.93
CA VAL A 131 -15.51 -9.03 0.70
C VAL A 131 -16.04 -9.85 -0.47
N ILE A 132 -16.20 -11.15 -0.30
CA ILE A 132 -16.74 -12.04 -1.33
C ILE A 132 -18.17 -11.64 -1.70
N ALA A 133 -19.02 -11.37 -0.71
CA ALA A 133 -20.42 -11.00 -0.92
C ALA A 133 -20.56 -9.69 -1.70
N LYS A 134 -19.74 -8.67 -1.37
CA LYS A 134 -19.83 -7.33 -1.99
C LYS A 134 -19.07 -7.20 -3.30
N LEU A 135 -17.94 -7.88 -3.45
CA LEU A 135 -17.00 -7.65 -4.55
C LEU A 135 -16.69 -8.88 -5.40
N GLY A 136 -17.21 -10.05 -5.07
CA GLY A 136 -16.90 -11.29 -5.77
C GLY A 136 -17.15 -11.24 -7.28
N HIS A 137 -18.14 -10.46 -7.72
CA HIS A 137 -18.48 -10.27 -9.14
C HIS A 137 -17.62 -9.22 -9.85
N LEU A 138 -16.81 -8.44 -9.11
CA LEU A 138 -15.96 -7.36 -9.64
C LEU A 138 -14.48 -7.71 -9.67
N LEU A 139 -14.06 -8.76 -8.97
CA LEU A 139 -12.66 -9.12 -8.79
C LEU A 139 -12.37 -10.50 -9.40
N ASP A 140 -11.17 -10.64 -9.96
CA ASP A 140 -10.70 -11.90 -10.51
C ASP A 140 -10.30 -12.90 -9.41
N VAL A 141 -9.75 -12.38 -8.30
CA VAL A 141 -9.26 -13.18 -7.18
C VAL A 141 -9.57 -12.48 -5.86
N ILE A 142 -10.05 -13.25 -4.90
CA ILE A 142 -10.17 -12.85 -3.50
C ILE A 142 -9.41 -13.88 -2.66
N VAL A 143 -8.42 -13.40 -1.91
CA VAL A 143 -7.64 -14.26 -1.01
C VAL A 143 -8.37 -14.35 0.33
N ASP A 144 -8.87 -15.53 0.65
CA ASP A 144 -9.60 -15.81 1.88
C ASP A 144 -8.63 -16.19 3.00
N ALA A 145 -8.20 -15.20 3.74
CA ALA A 145 -7.34 -15.36 4.90
C ALA A 145 -7.56 -14.20 5.88
N PRO A 146 -7.24 -14.39 7.19
CA PRO A 146 -7.47 -13.34 8.17
C PRO A 146 -6.50 -12.17 7.99
N ILE A 147 -7.00 -10.96 8.30
CA ILE A 147 -6.15 -9.76 8.44
C ILE A 147 -5.35 -9.83 9.74
N GLY A 148 -4.22 -9.11 9.80
CA GLY A 148 -3.44 -8.99 11.03
C GLY A 148 -4.02 -7.98 12.01
N SER A 149 -4.55 -6.87 11.52
CA SER A 149 -5.21 -5.80 12.28
C SER A 149 -6.16 -5.04 11.36
N ASP A 150 -7.17 -4.41 11.93
CA ASP A 150 -8.10 -3.51 11.24
C ASP A 150 -7.66 -2.04 11.30
N GLN A 151 -6.59 -1.74 12.04
CA GLN A 151 -6.05 -0.39 12.15
C GLN A 151 -5.32 0.04 10.88
N ALA A 152 -5.55 1.29 10.47
CA ALA A 152 -4.82 1.89 9.34
C ALA A 152 -3.32 2.01 9.63
N THR A 153 -2.51 2.04 8.58
CA THR A 153 -1.07 2.28 8.71
C THR A 153 -0.77 3.69 9.21
N THR A 154 0.34 3.85 9.89
CA THR A 154 0.96 5.16 10.11
C THR A 154 1.57 5.61 8.79
N VAL A 155 1.27 6.83 8.36
CA VAL A 155 1.79 7.40 7.11
C VAL A 155 2.85 8.44 7.42
N ILE A 156 4.04 8.22 6.87
CA ILE A 156 5.19 9.09 7.03
C ILE A 156 5.53 9.70 5.67
N ASN A 157 5.39 11.01 5.56
CA ASN A 157 5.82 11.73 4.36
C ASN A 157 7.34 11.95 4.44
N MET A 158 8.03 11.41 3.47
CA MET A 158 9.49 11.51 3.31
C MET A 158 9.87 12.16 1.97
N GLU A 159 9.00 12.99 1.43
CA GLU A 159 9.25 13.76 0.21
C GLU A 159 10.49 14.66 0.38
N ASP A 160 10.61 15.26 1.56
CA ASP A 160 11.77 16.03 1.99
C ASP A 160 12.64 15.19 2.95
N ASP A 161 13.85 15.68 3.26
CA ASP A 161 14.80 14.98 4.13
C ASP A 161 14.28 14.77 5.56
N VAL A 162 13.38 15.65 6.03
CA VAL A 162 12.78 15.54 7.37
C VAL A 162 11.47 14.74 7.28
N PRO A 163 11.38 13.57 7.92
CA PRO A 163 10.16 12.78 7.92
C PRO A 163 9.05 13.48 8.71
N VAL A 164 7.84 13.47 8.15
CA VAL A 164 6.64 14.05 8.77
C VAL A 164 5.53 13.02 8.85
N VAL A 165 5.02 12.74 10.04
CA VAL A 165 3.83 11.89 10.22
C VAL A 165 2.60 12.67 9.76
N THR A 166 1.98 12.20 8.68
CA THR A 166 0.77 12.81 8.13
C THR A 166 -0.50 12.10 8.61
N ARG A 167 -0.36 10.86 9.07
CA ARG A 167 -1.44 10.10 9.73
C ARG A 167 -0.82 9.17 10.75
N GLU A 168 -1.23 9.30 11.99
CA GLU A 168 -0.90 8.33 13.04
C GLU A 168 -1.88 7.16 12.98
N GLY A 169 -1.35 5.96 12.90
CA GLY A 169 -2.12 4.71 12.82
C GLY A 169 -1.55 3.65 13.76
N ALA A 170 -1.54 2.40 13.31
CA ALA A 170 -1.06 1.27 14.11
C ALA A 170 0.44 1.34 14.44
N GLY A 171 1.25 1.95 13.58
CA GLY A 171 2.69 2.05 13.79
C GLY A 171 3.04 3.12 14.83
N PRO A 172 3.80 2.78 15.90
CA PRO A 172 4.28 3.77 16.88
C PRO A 172 5.13 4.87 16.25
N VAL A 173 5.08 6.08 16.82
CA VAL A 173 5.78 7.28 16.32
C VAL A 173 6.88 7.79 17.26
N ASP A 174 7.28 6.99 18.23
CA ASP A 174 8.25 7.36 19.28
C ASP A 174 9.63 7.73 18.73
N PHE A 175 9.95 7.24 17.53
CA PHE A 175 11.24 7.48 16.85
C PHE A 175 11.41 8.91 16.34
N LEU A 176 10.39 9.75 16.42
CA LEU A 176 10.43 11.17 16.02
C LEU A 176 10.73 12.12 17.17
N HIS A 177 10.99 11.61 18.35
CA HIS A 177 11.27 12.41 19.57
C HIS A 177 12.73 12.30 19.99
#